data_6722d52254e69058578b44f617c5cdca
#
_entry.id   6722d52254e69058578b44f617c5cdca
#
_cell.length_a   1.000
_cell.length_b   1.000
_cell.length_c   1.000
_cell.angle_alpha   90.00
_cell.angle_beta   90.00
_cell.angle_gamma   90.00
#
_symmetry.space_group_name_H-M   'P 1'
#
loop_
_entity.id
_entity.type
_entity.pdbx_description
1 polymer ?
#
loop_
_entity_poly.entity_id
_entity_poly.type
_entity_poly.pdbx_seq_one_letter_code
_entity_poly.pdbx_strand_id
1 'polypeptide(L)'
;EMLLADYDEDNEVWKVRDLKNPNGSKGNHKEFNVLEPCRKMIELLQVKSTRKRMLNRGYDKDLLIPLSPKTIGGEFRNACKILGIEDLRFHDLRHEGCTRLAEQGFTIPQIQQVSLHDSWGSLERYVSVKKRKKTIELDEVFPLIGEE
;
A
#
# COMPACT_ATOMS: atom_id res chain seq x y z
N GLU A 1 -3.23 -11.64 1.55
CA GLU A 1 -3.77 -11.30 0.23
C GLU A 1 -4.90 -10.28 0.38
N MET A 2 -5.05 -9.38 -0.59
CA MET A 2 -6.10 -8.36 -0.63
C MET A 2 -7.04 -8.70 -1.79
N LEU A 3 -8.16 -9.37 -1.48
CA LEU A 3 -9.19 -9.70 -2.46
C LEU A 3 -10.14 -8.51 -2.63
N LEU A 4 -10.65 -8.27 -3.83
CA LEU A 4 -11.64 -7.23 -4.09
C LEU A 4 -12.92 -7.43 -3.25
N ALA A 5 -13.33 -8.69 -3.07
CA ALA A 5 -14.51 -9.06 -2.28
C ALA A 5 -14.37 -8.79 -0.76
N ASP A 6 -13.16 -8.49 -0.29
CA ASP A 6 -12.88 -8.22 1.12
C ASP A 6 -12.86 -6.71 1.44
N TYR A 7 -13.22 -5.85 0.48
CA TYR A 7 -13.37 -4.42 0.69
C TYR A 7 -14.80 -4.08 1.12
N ASP A 8 -14.93 -3.53 2.29
CA ASP A 8 -16.16 -2.93 2.81
C ASP A 8 -16.09 -1.43 2.55
N GLU A 9 -16.75 -0.99 1.48
CA GLU A 9 -16.75 0.40 1.04
C GLU A 9 -17.53 1.30 1.99
N ASP A 10 -18.61 0.79 2.58
CA ASP A 10 -19.47 1.55 3.48
C ASP A 10 -18.77 1.90 4.80
N ASN A 11 -17.94 0.99 5.31
CA ASN A 11 -17.16 1.18 6.54
C ASN A 11 -15.71 1.60 6.28
N GLU A 12 -15.29 1.71 5.02
CA GLU A 12 -13.92 2.02 4.59
C GLU A 12 -12.87 1.07 5.21
N VAL A 13 -13.20 -0.23 5.27
CA VAL A 13 -12.36 -1.27 5.87
C VAL A 13 -11.99 -2.31 4.82
N TRP A 14 -10.74 -2.76 4.84
CA TRP A 14 -10.26 -3.87 4.02
C TRP A 14 -9.74 -5.01 4.87
N LYS A 15 -10.20 -6.22 4.58
CA LYS A 15 -9.71 -7.45 5.20
C LYS A 15 -8.52 -8.00 4.42
N VAL A 16 -7.41 -8.22 5.10
CA VAL A 16 -6.23 -8.91 4.56
C VAL A 16 -6.20 -10.33 5.07
N ARG A 17 -6.23 -11.29 4.15
CA ARG A 17 -6.20 -12.71 4.49
C ARG A 17 -4.78 -13.22 4.60
N ASP A 18 -4.60 -14.18 5.51
CA ASP A 18 -3.36 -14.94 5.71
C ASP A 18 -2.11 -14.05 5.76
N LEU A 19 -2.19 -13.00 6.59
CA LEU A 19 -1.07 -12.10 6.82
C LEU A 19 0.11 -12.88 7.39
N LYS A 20 1.30 -12.66 6.83
CA LYS A 20 2.52 -13.35 7.24
C LYS A 20 2.78 -13.15 8.74
N ASN A 21 2.92 -14.26 9.45
CA ASN A 21 3.22 -14.29 10.87
C ASN A 21 4.28 -15.37 11.14
N PRO A 22 5.26 -15.16 12.05
CA PRO A 22 6.25 -16.16 12.42
C PRO A 22 5.66 -17.49 12.92
N ASN A 23 4.46 -17.43 13.53
CA ASN A 23 3.75 -18.59 14.08
C ASN A 23 2.77 -19.25 13.07
N GLY A 24 2.82 -18.87 11.80
CA GLY A 24 1.95 -19.37 10.75
C GLY A 24 0.96 -18.33 10.24
N SER A 25 0.77 -18.30 8.93
CA SER A 25 -0.06 -17.28 8.28
C SER A 25 -1.52 -17.72 8.11
N LYS A 26 -1.79 -19.03 8.04
CA LYS A 26 -3.13 -19.57 7.79
C LYS A 26 -4.11 -19.15 8.89
N GLY A 27 -5.19 -18.48 8.49
CA GLY A 27 -6.20 -17.97 9.42
C GLY A 27 -5.81 -16.67 10.13
N ASN A 28 -4.62 -16.13 9.91
CA ASN A 28 -4.22 -14.82 10.44
C ASN A 28 -4.79 -13.72 9.55
N HIS A 29 -6.07 -13.43 9.72
CA HIS A 29 -6.77 -12.37 9.00
C HIS A 29 -6.76 -11.11 9.85
N LYS A 30 -6.49 -9.96 9.22
CA LYS A 30 -6.56 -8.65 9.86
C LYS A 30 -7.35 -7.68 9.00
N GLU A 31 -7.90 -6.68 9.63
CA GLU A 31 -8.60 -5.58 8.97
C GLU A 31 -7.86 -4.28 9.20
N PHE A 32 -7.88 -3.40 8.21
CA PHE A 32 -7.33 -2.06 8.33
C PHE A 32 -8.28 -1.01 7.74
N ASN A 33 -8.23 0.18 8.32
CA ASN A 33 -8.99 1.32 7.80
C ASN A 33 -8.34 1.85 6.51
N VAL A 34 -9.16 2.04 5.49
CA VAL A 34 -8.74 2.58 4.20
C VAL A 34 -8.75 4.10 4.29
N LEU A 35 -7.57 4.70 4.29
CA LEU A 35 -7.42 6.15 4.32
C LEU A 35 -7.71 6.76 2.94
N GLU A 36 -8.09 8.05 2.90
CA GLU A 36 -8.42 8.79 1.68
C GLU A 36 -7.38 8.62 0.54
N PRO A 37 -6.05 8.75 0.78
CA PRO A 37 -5.07 8.51 -0.29
C PRO A 37 -5.09 7.07 -0.81
N CYS A 38 -5.42 6.09 0.05
CA CYS A 38 -5.55 4.69 -0.35
C CYS A 38 -6.79 4.47 -1.20
N ARG A 39 -7.91 5.13 -0.88
CA ARG A 39 -9.15 5.07 -1.66
C ARG A 39 -8.93 5.58 -3.08
N LYS A 40 -8.34 6.75 -3.25
CA LYS A 40 -7.95 7.29 -4.56
C LYS A 40 -7.09 6.30 -5.35
N MET A 41 -6.13 5.65 -4.70
CA MET A 41 -5.29 4.64 -5.36
C MET A 41 -6.10 3.40 -5.77
N ILE A 42 -7.05 2.95 -4.94
CA ILE A 42 -7.96 1.83 -5.26
C ILE A 42 -8.78 2.17 -6.50
N GLU A 43 -9.36 3.38 -6.56
CA GLU A 43 -10.12 3.87 -7.72
C GLU A 43 -9.26 3.87 -8.99
N LEU A 44 -8.04 4.41 -8.93
CA LEU A 44 -7.08 4.39 -10.06
C LEU A 44 -6.76 2.97 -10.53
N LEU A 45 -6.60 2.01 -9.61
CA LEU A 45 -6.36 0.60 -9.95
C LEU A 45 -7.59 -0.06 -10.60
N GLN A 46 -8.80 0.45 -10.36
CA GLN A 46 -10.04 -0.05 -10.96
C GLN A 46 -10.37 0.65 -12.30
N VAL A 47 -9.66 1.71 -12.70
CA VAL A 47 -9.82 2.30 -14.05
C VAL A 47 -9.66 1.20 -15.10
N LYS A 48 -10.60 1.14 -16.04
CA LYS A 48 -10.75 0.05 -17.02
C LYS A 48 -9.46 -0.27 -17.78
N SER A 49 -8.74 0.76 -18.25
CA SER A 49 -7.47 0.61 -18.97
C SER A 49 -6.37 0.03 -18.07
N THR A 50 -6.25 0.55 -16.84
CA THR A 50 -5.28 0.09 -15.84
C THR A 50 -5.57 -1.35 -15.43
N ARG A 51 -6.82 -1.65 -15.10
CA ARG A 51 -7.26 -3.00 -14.74
C ARG A 51 -6.99 -4.01 -15.84
N LYS A 52 -7.33 -3.68 -17.09
CA LYS A 52 -7.08 -4.52 -18.28
C LYS A 52 -5.58 -4.82 -18.45
N ARG A 53 -4.71 -3.82 -18.32
CA ARG A 53 -3.25 -4.01 -18.42
C ARG A 53 -2.71 -4.98 -17.37
N MET A 54 -3.19 -4.89 -16.13
CA MET A 54 -2.79 -5.80 -15.06
C MET A 54 -3.29 -7.23 -15.32
N LEU A 55 -4.57 -7.38 -15.71
CA LEU A 55 -5.18 -8.68 -15.98
C LEU A 55 -4.49 -9.43 -17.15
N ASN A 56 -4.00 -8.71 -18.15
CA ASN A 56 -3.25 -9.30 -19.27
C ASN A 56 -1.92 -9.97 -18.82
N ARG A 57 -1.47 -9.75 -17.61
CA ARG A 57 -0.30 -10.45 -17.04
C ARG A 57 -0.61 -11.85 -16.51
N GLY A 58 -1.92 -12.26 -16.47
CA GLY A 58 -2.35 -13.62 -16.22
C GLY A 58 -2.14 -14.12 -14.78
N TYR A 59 -2.32 -13.28 -13.79
CA TYR A 59 -2.33 -13.68 -12.38
C TYR A 59 -3.77 -13.75 -11.83
N ASP A 60 -3.95 -13.73 -10.52
CA ASP A 60 -5.26 -13.87 -9.88
C ASP A 60 -6.12 -12.61 -10.08
N LYS A 61 -7.22 -12.75 -10.84
CA LYS A 61 -8.16 -11.67 -11.17
C LYS A 61 -8.96 -11.14 -9.97
N ASP A 62 -9.07 -11.91 -8.91
CA ASP A 62 -9.88 -11.55 -7.74
C ASP A 62 -9.11 -10.65 -6.76
N LEU A 63 -7.81 -10.49 -6.99
CA LEU A 63 -6.98 -9.57 -6.22
C LEU A 63 -7.17 -8.11 -6.64
N LEU A 64 -7.00 -7.18 -5.70
CA LEU A 64 -6.91 -5.75 -5.98
C LEU A 64 -5.83 -5.47 -7.02
N ILE A 65 -4.64 -6.02 -6.82
CA ILE A 65 -3.53 -5.96 -7.76
C ILE A 65 -3.33 -7.36 -8.33
N PRO A 66 -3.87 -7.67 -9.52
CA PRO A 66 -3.83 -9.00 -10.12
C PRO A 66 -2.46 -9.29 -10.77
N LEU A 67 -1.39 -9.05 -10.04
CA LEU A 67 0.00 -9.26 -10.45
C LEU A 67 0.70 -10.16 -9.44
N SER A 68 1.60 -11.01 -9.92
CA SER A 68 2.42 -11.82 -9.01
C SER A 68 3.37 -10.95 -8.19
N PRO A 69 3.71 -11.34 -6.95
CA PRO A 69 4.72 -10.61 -6.14
C PRO A 69 6.06 -10.46 -6.87
N LYS A 70 6.44 -11.45 -7.67
CA LYS A 70 7.65 -11.40 -8.50
C LYS A 70 7.56 -10.31 -9.57
N THR A 71 6.42 -10.19 -10.23
CA THR A 71 6.16 -9.14 -11.24
C THR A 71 6.24 -7.77 -10.59
N ILE A 72 5.53 -7.54 -9.47
CA ILE A 72 5.53 -6.26 -8.75
C ILE A 72 6.95 -5.87 -8.34
N GLY A 73 7.70 -6.78 -7.72
CA GLY A 73 9.08 -6.52 -7.31
C GLY A 73 10.03 -6.29 -8.48
N GLY A 74 9.79 -6.92 -9.63
CA GLY A 74 10.54 -6.72 -10.86
C GLY A 74 10.31 -5.33 -11.46
N GLU A 75 9.05 -4.94 -11.61
CA GLU A 75 8.68 -3.61 -12.13
C GLU A 75 9.17 -2.48 -11.22
N PHE A 76 9.11 -2.67 -9.90
CA PHE A 76 9.64 -1.70 -8.94
C PHE A 76 11.16 -1.50 -9.12
N ARG A 77 11.93 -2.58 -9.17
CA ARG A 77 13.39 -2.50 -9.40
C ARG A 77 13.72 -1.85 -10.73
N ASN A 78 12.96 -2.17 -11.78
CA ASN A 78 13.14 -1.58 -13.09
C ASN A 78 12.86 -0.07 -13.08
N ALA A 79 11.80 0.37 -12.41
CA ALA A 79 11.49 1.78 -12.21
C ALA A 79 12.62 2.51 -11.46
N CYS A 80 13.13 1.94 -10.36
CA CYS A 80 14.26 2.50 -9.62
C CYS A 80 15.49 2.65 -10.52
N LYS A 81 15.80 1.61 -11.33
CA LYS A 81 16.93 1.65 -12.27
C LYS A 81 16.78 2.77 -13.31
N ILE A 82 15.59 2.92 -13.90
CA ILE A 82 15.32 3.98 -14.90
C ILE A 82 15.47 5.37 -14.27
N LEU A 83 15.05 5.53 -13.03
CA LEU A 83 15.11 6.81 -12.30
C LEU A 83 16.46 7.07 -11.62
N GLY A 84 17.43 6.17 -11.72
CA GLY A 84 18.72 6.30 -11.05
C GLY A 84 18.63 6.24 -9.52
N ILE A 85 17.59 5.59 -8.97
CA ILE A 85 17.39 5.44 -7.53
C ILE A 85 18.12 4.18 -7.07
N GLU A 86 19.14 4.37 -6.24
CA GLU A 86 19.91 3.29 -5.61
C GLU A 86 19.38 2.99 -4.21
N ASP A 87 19.64 1.76 -3.72
CA ASP A 87 19.35 1.29 -2.36
C ASP A 87 17.89 1.42 -1.87
N LEU A 88 16.92 1.62 -2.77
CA LEU A 88 15.51 1.62 -2.43
C LEU A 88 14.89 0.22 -2.63
N ARG A 89 14.37 -0.36 -1.56
CA ARG A 89 13.68 -1.66 -1.56
C ARG A 89 12.17 -1.47 -1.52
N PHE A 90 11.41 -2.40 -2.10
CA PHE A 90 9.95 -2.36 -2.06
C PHE A 90 9.40 -2.27 -0.62
N HIS A 91 10.07 -2.93 0.35
CA HIS A 91 9.67 -2.88 1.76
C HIS A 91 9.86 -1.49 2.39
N ASP A 92 10.75 -0.67 1.87
CA ASP A 92 11.00 0.67 2.40
C ASP A 92 9.81 1.61 2.17
N LEU A 93 8.95 1.30 1.18
CA LEU A 93 7.68 1.99 0.97
C LEU A 93 6.74 1.85 2.18
N ARG A 94 6.78 0.72 2.90
CA ARG A 94 6.04 0.55 4.14
C ARG A 94 6.56 1.46 5.25
N HIS A 95 7.88 1.60 5.35
CA HIS A 95 8.50 2.53 6.31
C HIS A 95 8.12 3.97 5.96
N GLU A 96 8.19 4.31 4.70
CA GLU A 96 7.78 5.63 4.20
C GLU A 96 6.31 5.95 4.52
N GLY A 97 5.40 5.01 4.29
CA GLY A 97 3.99 5.15 4.63
C GLY A 97 3.77 5.43 6.13
N CYS A 98 4.41 4.65 7.01
CA CYS A 98 4.33 4.88 8.46
C CYS A 98 4.93 6.23 8.88
N THR A 99 6.05 6.64 8.25
CA THR A 99 6.67 7.93 8.48
C THR A 99 5.73 9.08 8.13
N ARG A 100 5.06 9.01 6.97
CA ARG A 100 4.09 10.03 6.55
C ARG A 100 2.89 10.14 7.50
N LEU A 101 2.37 9.03 7.99
CA LEU A 101 1.29 9.04 8.98
C LEU A 101 1.75 9.71 10.29
N ALA A 102 2.97 9.41 10.76
CA ALA A 102 3.54 10.07 11.94
C ALA A 102 3.75 11.57 11.74
N GLU A 103 4.22 11.99 10.56
CA GLU A 103 4.38 13.40 10.18
C GLU A 103 3.04 14.15 10.13
N GLN A 104 1.96 13.45 9.78
CA GLN A 104 0.58 13.97 9.79
C GLN A 104 -0.03 14.02 11.20
N GLY A 105 0.68 13.52 12.21
CA GLY A 105 0.25 13.56 13.61
C GLY A 105 -0.55 12.33 14.05
N PHE A 106 -0.57 11.25 13.28
CA PHE A 106 -1.17 10.00 13.71
C PHE A 106 -0.41 9.42 14.90
N THR A 107 -1.14 8.96 15.89
CA THR A 107 -0.59 8.24 17.05
C THR A 107 -0.14 6.84 16.67
N ILE A 108 0.77 6.24 17.46
CA ILE A 108 1.23 4.86 17.23
C ILE A 108 0.08 3.85 17.10
N PRO A 109 -0.96 3.85 17.97
CA PRO A 109 -2.12 2.97 17.80
C PRO A 109 -2.84 3.17 16.46
N GLN A 110 -3.00 4.40 16.00
CA GLN A 110 -3.62 4.70 14.71
C GLN A 110 -2.76 4.20 13.53
N ILE A 111 -1.44 4.41 13.59
CA ILE A 111 -0.51 3.86 12.58
C ILE A 111 -0.55 2.34 12.57
N GLN A 112 -0.66 1.70 13.75
CA GLN A 112 -0.76 0.25 13.86
C GLN A 112 -2.02 -0.31 13.18
N GLN A 113 -3.16 0.36 13.34
CA GLN A 113 -4.42 -0.04 12.68
C GLN A 113 -4.33 -0.02 11.15
N VAL A 114 -3.57 0.90 10.58
CA VAL A 114 -3.37 1.00 9.12
C VAL A 114 -2.27 0.07 8.64
N SER A 115 -1.16 0.02 9.36
CA SER A 115 0.05 -0.69 8.93
C SER A 115 0.04 -2.19 9.30
N LEU A 116 -0.84 -2.61 10.21
CA LEU A 116 -0.98 -3.97 10.71
C LEU A 116 0.31 -4.53 11.37
N HIS A 117 1.14 -3.67 11.97
CA HIS A 117 2.27 -4.13 12.77
C HIS A 117 1.77 -4.86 14.03
N ASP A 118 2.41 -5.98 14.37
CA ASP A 118 2.02 -6.79 15.54
C ASP A 118 2.46 -6.17 16.87
N SER A 119 3.50 -5.33 16.86
CA SER A 119 4.03 -4.71 18.09
C SER A 119 4.26 -3.21 17.94
N TRP A 120 4.09 -2.48 19.04
CA TRP A 120 4.40 -1.05 19.14
C TRP A 120 5.89 -0.79 18.97
N GLY A 121 6.76 -1.66 19.47
CA GLY A 121 8.20 -1.52 19.33
C GLY A 121 8.66 -1.40 17.88
N SER A 122 7.93 -2.02 16.93
CA SER A 122 8.20 -1.87 15.49
C SER A 122 7.88 -0.47 14.96
N LEU A 123 7.03 0.29 15.67
CA LEU A 123 6.58 1.63 15.29
C LEU A 123 7.27 2.74 16.10
N GLU A 124 7.99 2.42 17.17
CA GLU A 124 8.63 3.37 18.09
C GLU A 124 9.57 4.33 17.36
N ARG A 125 10.25 3.86 16.31
CA ARG A 125 11.12 4.66 15.44
C ARG A 125 10.43 5.86 14.78
N TYR A 126 9.10 5.87 14.69
CA TYR A 126 8.32 6.93 14.04
C TYR A 126 7.85 8.02 15.02
N VAL A 127 8.01 7.82 16.34
CA VAL A 127 7.54 8.76 17.38
C VAL A 127 8.24 10.12 17.29
N SER A 128 9.52 10.12 16.89
CA SER A 128 10.37 11.31 16.87
C SER A 128 10.57 11.90 15.46
N VAL A 129 9.70 11.56 14.51
CA VAL A 129 9.83 12.04 13.13
C VAL A 129 9.53 13.53 13.05
N LYS A 130 10.45 14.30 12.45
CA LYS A 130 10.23 15.71 12.14
C LYS A 130 9.44 15.85 10.85
N LYS A 131 8.44 16.77 10.84
CA LYS A 131 7.66 17.07 9.63
C LYS A 131 8.55 17.49 8.46
N ARG A 132 8.27 16.98 7.29
CA ARG A 132 8.90 17.42 6.03
C ARG A 132 8.41 18.80 5.65
N LYS A 133 9.26 19.55 4.96
CA LYS A 133 8.89 20.89 4.48
C LYS A 133 7.89 20.84 3.32
N LYS A 134 7.87 19.77 2.54
CA LYS A 134 6.96 19.57 1.40
C LYS A 134 6.58 18.09 1.27
N THR A 135 5.30 17.81 1.16
CA THR A 135 4.73 16.53 0.70
C THR A 135 4.30 16.69 -0.75
N ILE A 136 4.51 15.66 -1.56
CA ILE A 136 4.00 15.59 -2.93
C ILE A 136 2.61 14.95 -2.85
N GLU A 137 1.59 15.65 -3.29
CA GLU A 137 0.23 15.13 -3.34
C GLU A 137 0.07 14.15 -4.53
N LEU A 138 -0.85 13.20 -4.40
CA LEU A 138 -1.05 12.18 -5.43
C LEU A 138 -1.47 12.80 -6.76
N ASP A 139 -2.29 13.84 -6.70
CA ASP A 139 -2.81 14.57 -7.87
C ASP A 139 -1.70 15.33 -8.63
N GLU A 140 -0.60 15.68 -7.95
CA GLU A 140 0.59 16.25 -8.60
C GLU A 140 1.38 15.22 -9.40
N VAL A 141 1.31 13.93 -9.01
CA VAL A 141 2.08 12.84 -9.63
C VAL A 141 1.31 12.14 -10.76
N PHE A 142 -0.02 12.11 -10.67
CA PHE A 142 -0.88 11.38 -11.60
C PHE A 142 -1.94 12.25 -12.31
N PRO A 143 -1.60 13.46 -12.81
CA PRO A 143 -2.57 14.30 -13.51
C PRO A 143 -3.11 13.69 -14.80
N LEU A 144 -2.46 12.65 -15.32
CA LEU A 144 -2.73 12.07 -16.65
C LEU A 144 -3.39 10.68 -16.63
N ILE A 145 -3.71 10.10 -15.47
CA ILE A 145 -4.27 8.74 -15.41
C ILE A 145 -5.79 8.71 -15.56
N GLY A 146 -6.45 9.87 -15.46
CA GLY A 146 -7.91 10.00 -15.53
C GLY A 146 -8.52 10.39 -16.89
N GLU A 147 -7.71 10.62 -17.92
CA GLU A 147 -8.17 11.15 -19.22
C GLU A 147 -8.19 10.15 -20.39
N GLU A 148 -8.21 8.83 -20.12
CA GLU A 148 -8.40 7.82 -21.17
C GLU A 148 -9.66 6.97 -20.97
#